data_6ecc29369c33f04fde724509fd819db8
#
_entry.id   6ecc29369c33f04fde724509fd819db8
#
_cell.length_a   1.000
_cell.length_b   1.000
_cell.length_c   1.000
_cell.angle_alpha   90.00
_cell.angle_beta   90.00
_cell.angle_gamma   90.00
#
_symmetry.space_group_name_H-M   'P 1'
#
loop_
_entity.id
_entity.type
_entity.pdbx_description
1 polymer ?
#
loop_
_entity_poly.entity_id
_entity_poly.type
_entity_poly.pdbx_seq_one_letter_code
_entity_poly.pdbx_strand_id
1 'polypeptide(L)'
;MDSNKAAAVEIIGKLQEEGHVAYLAGGCVRDMLRGETPKDYDIATSALPEQITSIFSKTREVGVHFGVVIVIKDNQAFDVATFRNDGSYKDGRHPEDVTFSTPEEDTARRDFTINGIFFDPISQKHIDFVDGRSDIEKKVVRAIGDPDLRFQEDHLRPVSYTHLRAHETRED
;
A
#
# COMPACT_ATOMS: atom_id res chain seq x y z
N MET A 1 -20.47 3.74 8.41
CA MET A 1 -19.15 3.24 7.98
C MET A 1 -19.35 2.20 6.89
N ASP A 2 -18.57 2.30 5.85
CA ASP A 2 -18.53 1.33 4.79
C ASP A 2 -18.20 -0.06 5.35
N SER A 3 -18.94 -1.10 4.93
CA SER A 3 -18.73 -2.46 5.45
C SER A 3 -17.34 -3.01 5.11
N ASN A 4 -16.80 -2.64 3.94
CA ASN A 4 -15.44 -3.02 3.56
C ASN A 4 -14.42 -2.37 4.49
N LYS A 5 -14.62 -1.11 4.81
CA LYS A 5 -13.74 -0.41 5.74
C LYS A 5 -13.80 -1.02 7.12
N ALA A 6 -15.00 -1.34 7.60
CA ALA A 6 -15.17 -1.96 8.91
C ALA A 6 -14.42 -3.29 9.00
N ALA A 7 -14.54 -4.13 7.97
CA ALA A 7 -13.82 -5.41 7.93
C ALA A 7 -12.31 -5.22 7.90
N ALA A 8 -11.83 -4.26 7.11
CA ALA A 8 -10.39 -3.95 7.06
C ALA A 8 -9.88 -3.48 8.42
N VAL A 9 -10.65 -2.63 9.11
CA VAL A 9 -10.29 -2.13 10.43
C VAL A 9 -10.20 -3.28 11.45
N GLU A 10 -11.10 -4.26 11.36
CA GLU A 10 -11.04 -5.42 12.24
C GLU A 10 -9.79 -6.27 11.98
N ILE A 11 -9.42 -6.45 10.72
CA ILE A 11 -8.19 -7.16 10.36
C ILE A 11 -6.98 -6.43 10.95
N ILE A 12 -6.91 -5.12 10.79
CA ILE A 12 -5.82 -4.31 11.32
C ILE A 12 -5.77 -4.40 12.84
N GLY A 13 -6.94 -4.28 13.48
CA GLY A 13 -7.01 -4.38 14.94
C GLY A 13 -6.46 -5.70 15.46
N LYS A 14 -6.80 -6.79 14.78
CA LYS A 14 -6.33 -8.11 15.20
C LYS A 14 -4.82 -8.26 15.02
N LEU A 15 -4.28 -7.74 13.93
CA LEU A 15 -2.83 -7.73 13.71
C LEU A 15 -2.12 -6.92 14.81
N GLN A 16 -2.66 -5.77 15.16
CA GLN A 16 -2.07 -4.93 16.21
C GLN A 16 -2.15 -5.62 17.59
N GLU A 17 -3.27 -6.29 17.88
CA GLU A 17 -3.40 -7.05 19.13
C GLU A 17 -2.35 -8.14 19.27
N GLU A 18 -1.92 -8.72 18.14
CA GLU A 18 -0.87 -9.74 18.13
C GLU A 18 0.53 -9.14 18.12
N GLY A 19 0.66 -7.84 18.29
CA GLY A 19 1.94 -7.17 18.42
C GLY A 19 2.56 -6.68 17.12
N HIS A 20 1.80 -6.70 16.02
CA HIS A 20 2.31 -6.26 14.72
C HIS A 20 1.89 -4.84 14.40
N VAL A 21 2.70 -4.16 13.60
CA VAL A 21 2.30 -2.90 13.00
C VAL A 21 1.37 -3.25 11.83
N ALA A 22 0.27 -2.52 11.69
CA ALA A 22 -0.66 -2.75 10.58
C ALA A 22 -1.40 -1.45 10.25
N TYR A 23 -1.46 -1.13 8.96
CA TYR A 23 -2.05 0.11 8.45
C TYR A 23 -2.86 -0.14 7.18
N LEU A 24 -3.79 0.76 6.87
CA LEU A 24 -4.29 0.91 5.50
C LEU A 24 -3.18 1.52 4.65
N ALA A 25 -3.12 1.15 3.38
CA ALA A 25 -2.03 1.55 2.50
C ALA A 25 -2.51 1.83 1.07
N GLY A 26 -1.73 2.64 0.36
CA GLY A 26 -1.90 2.83 -1.08
C GLY A 26 -3.09 3.71 -1.47
N GLY A 27 -3.75 3.32 -2.55
CA GLY A 27 -4.81 4.13 -3.15
C GLY A 27 -6.00 4.41 -2.25
N CYS A 28 -6.30 3.50 -1.31
CA CYS A 28 -7.44 3.74 -0.41
C CYS A 28 -7.16 4.92 0.53
N VAL A 29 -5.93 5.08 1.00
CA VAL A 29 -5.57 6.21 1.85
C VAL A 29 -5.65 7.52 1.07
N ARG A 30 -5.13 7.51 -0.17
CA ARG A 30 -5.25 8.66 -1.08
C ARG A 30 -6.72 9.04 -1.28
N ASP A 31 -7.57 8.07 -1.59
CA ASP A 31 -8.99 8.32 -1.87
C ASP A 31 -9.70 8.88 -0.65
N MET A 32 -9.43 8.32 0.53
CA MET A 32 -10.01 8.83 1.78
C MET A 32 -9.60 10.26 2.05
N LEU A 33 -8.34 10.61 1.80
CA LEU A 33 -7.85 11.98 1.99
C LEU A 33 -8.48 12.96 1.00
N ARG A 34 -8.92 12.46 -0.15
CA ARG A 34 -9.64 13.25 -1.15
C ARG A 34 -11.15 13.31 -0.89
N GLY A 35 -11.62 12.67 0.17
CA GLY A 35 -13.05 12.62 0.49
C GLY A 35 -13.84 11.62 -0.34
N GLU A 36 -13.15 10.68 -0.99
CA GLU A 36 -13.77 9.66 -1.83
C GLU A 36 -13.85 8.33 -1.06
N THR A 37 -14.82 7.50 -1.43
CA THR A 37 -14.93 6.15 -0.87
C THR A 37 -14.11 5.18 -1.71
N PRO A 38 -13.07 4.55 -1.12
CA PRO A 38 -12.26 3.59 -1.88
C PRO A 38 -13.06 2.37 -2.29
N LYS A 39 -12.69 1.77 -3.41
CA LYS A 39 -13.26 0.50 -3.85
C LYS A 39 -12.65 -0.67 -3.08
N ASP A 40 -11.36 -0.63 -2.85
CA ASP A 40 -10.62 -1.68 -2.16
C ASP A 40 -9.80 -1.06 -1.04
N TYR A 41 -9.61 -1.84 0.03
CA TYR A 41 -8.78 -1.43 1.16
C TYR A 41 -7.61 -2.39 1.28
N ASP A 42 -6.41 -1.91 0.96
CA ASP A 42 -5.19 -2.69 1.08
C ASP A 42 -4.58 -2.48 2.46
N ILE A 43 -4.02 -3.55 3.00
CA ILE A 43 -3.44 -3.55 4.35
C ILE A 43 -1.96 -3.87 4.23
N ALA A 44 -1.14 -3.11 4.93
CA ALA A 44 0.29 -3.35 5.04
C ALA A 44 0.65 -3.59 6.50
N THR A 45 1.54 -4.53 6.75
CA THR A 45 1.84 -4.97 8.12
C THR A 45 3.27 -5.43 8.27
N SER A 46 3.76 -5.43 9.51
CA SER A 46 5.04 -6.05 9.86
C SER A 46 4.93 -7.56 10.01
N ALA A 47 3.71 -8.12 10.09
CA ALA A 47 3.53 -9.57 10.19
C ALA A 47 4.01 -10.26 8.92
N LEU A 48 4.76 -11.35 9.09
CA LEU A 48 5.20 -12.17 7.96
C LEU A 48 4.05 -13.01 7.43
N PRO A 49 4.11 -13.48 6.16
CA PRO A 49 3.01 -14.28 5.61
C PRO A 49 2.59 -15.46 6.48
N GLU A 50 3.51 -16.20 7.05
CA GLU A 50 3.18 -17.33 7.92
C GLU A 50 2.51 -16.89 9.22
N GLN A 51 2.82 -15.70 9.70
CA GLN A 51 2.15 -15.13 10.87
C GLN A 51 0.72 -14.71 10.53
N ILE A 52 0.52 -14.13 9.35
CA ILE A 52 -0.81 -13.74 8.89
C ILE A 52 -1.71 -14.98 8.77
N THR A 53 -1.21 -16.04 8.14
CA THR A 53 -2.00 -17.28 7.99
C THR A 53 -2.28 -17.95 9.32
N SER A 54 -1.42 -17.76 10.31
CA SER A 54 -1.63 -18.27 11.65
C SER A 54 -2.70 -17.49 12.41
N ILE A 55 -2.79 -16.18 12.19
CA ILE A 55 -3.74 -15.30 12.90
C ILE A 55 -5.16 -15.43 12.36
N PHE A 56 -5.30 -15.56 11.03
CA PHE A 56 -6.62 -15.56 10.38
C PHE A 56 -6.98 -16.96 9.87
N SER A 57 -8.23 -17.35 10.06
CA SER A 57 -8.68 -18.71 9.70
C SER A 57 -8.94 -18.87 8.21
N LYS A 58 -9.30 -17.80 7.51
CA LYS A 58 -9.60 -17.86 6.07
C LYS A 58 -8.62 -17.02 5.30
N THR A 59 -7.65 -17.68 4.69
CA THR A 59 -6.59 -17.00 3.95
C THR A 59 -6.32 -17.73 2.63
N ARG A 60 -5.73 -16.99 1.68
CA ARG A 60 -5.22 -17.55 0.41
C ARG A 60 -3.81 -17.04 0.19
N GLU A 61 -2.92 -17.96 -0.13
CA GLU A 61 -1.51 -17.63 -0.31
C GLU A 61 -1.18 -17.44 -1.79
N VAL A 62 -1.69 -16.36 -2.38
CA VAL A 62 -1.53 -16.11 -3.82
C VAL A 62 -0.21 -15.42 -4.14
N GLY A 63 0.23 -14.50 -3.31
CA GLY A 63 1.45 -13.73 -3.54
C GLY A 63 2.48 -13.88 -2.43
N VAL A 64 2.56 -15.03 -1.79
CA VAL A 64 3.42 -15.25 -0.61
C VAL A 64 4.88 -14.94 -0.90
N HIS A 65 5.36 -15.27 -2.10
CA HIS A 65 6.73 -14.97 -2.48
C HIS A 65 7.05 -13.46 -2.38
N PHE A 66 6.06 -12.63 -2.61
CA PHE A 66 6.20 -11.17 -2.52
C PHE A 66 5.65 -10.61 -1.20
N GLY A 67 5.26 -11.50 -0.28
CA GLY A 67 4.77 -11.09 1.02
C GLY A 67 3.29 -10.73 1.07
N VAL A 68 2.49 -11.20 0.13
CA VAL A 68 1.06 -10.89 0.08
C VAL A 68 0.23 -12.14 0.41
N VAL A 69 -0.66 -11.99 1.39
CA VAL A 69 -1.65 -13.00 1.75
C VAL A 69 -3.03 -12.38 1.61
N ILE A 70 -3.97 -13.09 0.99
CA ILE A 70 -5.35 -12.62 0.94
C ILE A 70 -6.07 -13.12 2.17
N VAL A 71 -6.65 -12.21 2.94
CA VAL A 71 -7.48 -12.53 4.12
C VAL A 71 -8.93 -12.34 3.72
N ILE A 72 -9.77 -13.35 4.00
CA ILE A 72 -11.19 -13.29 3.70
C ILE A 72 -11.94 -12.99 4.98
N LYS A 73 -12.72 -11.91 4.98
CA LYS A 73 -13.52 -11.49 6.10
C LYS A 73 -14.86 -10.96 5.60
N ASP A 74 -15.94 -11.46 6.19
CA ASP A 74 -17.31 -11.07 5.80
C ASP A 74 -17.54 -11.24 4.29
N ASN A 75 -17.05 -12.35 3.75
CA ASN A 75 -17.15 -12.73 2.33
C ASN A 75 -16.41 -11.78 1.37
N GLN A 76 -15.46 -11.02 1.89
CA GLN A 76 -14.67 -10.10 1.10
C GLN A 76 -13.19 -10.42 1.24
N ALA A 77 -12.44 -10.21 0.16
CA ALA A 77 -11.01 -10.49 0.10
C ALA A 77 -10.22 -9.21 0.29
N PHE A 78 -9.21 -9.27 1.16
CA PHE A 78 -8.32 -8.15 1.45
C PHE A 78 -6.88 -8.58 1.23
N ASP A 79 -6.14 -7.78 0.47
CA ASP A 79 -4.70 -7.99 0.31
C ASP A 79 -4.01 -7.49 1.58
N VAL A 80 -3.30 -8.39 2.25
CA VAL A 80 -2.50 -8.07 3.43
C VAL A 80 -1.06 -8.33 3.07
N ALA A 81 -0.28 -7.27 2.96
CA ALA A 81 1.10 -7.33 2.48
C ALA A 81 2.08 -7.01 3.59
N THR A 82 3.10 -7.83 3.72
CA THR A 82 4.21 -7.55 4.63
C THR A 82 5.03 -6.39 4.06
N PHE A 83 5.44 -5.44 4.91
CA PHE A 83 6.34 -4.36 4.48
C PHE A 83 7.58 -4.96 3.84
N ARG A 84 7.97 -4.43 2.69
CA ARG A 84 9.09 -4.99 1.97
C ARG A 84 9.99 -3.92 1.35
N ASN A 85 11.23 -4.28 1.17
CA ASN A 85 12.20 -3.55 0.39
C ASN A 85 12.49 -4.40 -0.85
N ASP A 86 12.16 -3.88 -2.01
CA ASP A 86 12.45 -4.55 -3.27
C ASP A 86 13.96 -4.40 -3.54
N GLY A 87 14.67 -5.48 -3.72
CA GLY A 87 16.09 -5.42 -4.02
C GLY A 87 16.37 -4.81 -5.38
N SER A 88 17.55 -5.10 -5.93
CA SER A 88 17.91 -4.61 -7.25
C SER A 88 17.09 -5.28 -8.34
N TYR A 89 16.62 -4.49 -9.30
CA TYR A 89 15.95 -5.01 -10.48
C TYR A 89 16.99 -5.37 -11.54
N LYS A 90 16.91 -6.58 -12.09
CA LYS A 90 17.78 -6.96 -13.21
C LYS A 90 17.06 -6.87 -14.55
N ASP A 91 15.75 -7.08 -14.56
CA ASP A 91 14.95 -7.04 -15.79
C ASP A 91 14.07 -5.81 -15.90
N GLY A 92 14.19 -4.87 -14.97
CA GLY A 92 13.43 -3.63 -14.94
C GLY A 92 12.00 -3.76 -14.44
N ARG A 93 11.53 -4.96 -14.09
CA ARG A 93 10.16 -5.16 -13.61
C ARG A 93 10.05 -6.01 -12.36
N HIS A 94 10.90 -7.01 -12.20
CA HIS A 94 10.80 -7.93 -11.08
C HIS A 94 12.00 -7.80 -10.17
N PRO A 95 11.80 -7.56 -8.87
CA PRO A 95 12.91 -7.63 -7.93
C PRO A 95 13.35 -9.09 -7.81
N GLU A 96 14.64 -9.33 -7.82
CA GLU A 96 15.15 -10.68 -7.61
C GLU A 96 15.01 -11.09 -6.16
N ASP A 97 15.29 -10.16 -5.25
CA ASP A 97 15.22 -10.40 -3.84
C ASP A 97 14.22 -9.45 -3.20
N VAL A 98 13.26 -10.01 -2.49
CA VAL A 98 12.33 -9.25 -1.67
C VAL A 98 12.71 -9.48 -0.22
N THR A 99 13.05 -8.40 0.47
CA THR A 99 13.38 -8.44 1.89
C THR A 99 12.26 -7.77 2.67
N PHE A 100 11.77 -8.42 3.71
CA PHE A 100 10.75 -7.85 4.56
C PHE A 100 11.38 -6.77 5.44
N SER A 101 10.69 -5.63 5.61
CA SER A 101 11.33 -4.44 6.09
C SER A 101 10.41 -3.57 6.93
N THR A 102 10.61 -2.26 6.88
CA THR A 102 9.91 -1.26 7.69
C THR A 102 8.91 -0.47 6.83
N PRO A 103 7.94 0.23 7.44
CA PRO A 103 7.05 1.09 6.68
C PRO A 103 7.79 2.13 5.84
N GLU A 104 8.85 2.73 6.39
CA GLU A 104 9.62 3.75 5.66
C GLU A 104 10.27 3.18 4.40
N GLU A 105 10.90 2.01 4.51
CA GLU A 105 11.51 1.37 3.35
C GLU A 105 10.46 0.89 2.35
N ASP A 106 9.31 0.43 2.83
CA ASP A 106 8.19 0.06 1.96
C ASP A 106 7.69 1.26 1.15
N THR A 107 7.58 2.43 1.78
CA THR A 107 7.21 3.66 1.09
C THR A 107 8.19 3.99 -0.02
N ALA A 108 9.48 3.83 0.22
CA ALA A 108 10.52 4.20 -0.75
C ALA A 108 10.42 3.44 -2.07
N ARG A 109 9.84 2.24 -2.08
CA ARG A 109 9.68 1.44 -3.30
C ARG A 109 8.40 1.75 -4.10
N ARG A 110 7.49 2.55 -3.55
CA ARG A 110 6.22 2.87 -4.20
C ARG A 110 6.41 3.90 -5.30
N ASP A 111 5.42 4.04 -6.19
CA ASP A 111 5.53 4.88 -7.38
C ASP A 111 5.41 6.37 -7.08
N PHE A 112 4.31 6.79 -6.46
CA PHE A 112 4.01 8.21 -6.26
C PHE A 112 3.78 8.52 -4.80
N THR A 113 4.10 9.76 -4.41
CA THR A 113 3.95 10.22 -3.02
C THR A 113 2.50 10.09 -2.54
N ILE A 114 1.53 10.38 -3.41
CA ILE A 114 0.12 10.31 -3.05
C ILE A 114 -0.34 8.88 -2.78
N ASN A 115 0.38 7.88 -3.25
CA ASN A 115 0.12 6.46 -3.00
C ASN A 115 1.05 5.87 -1.92
N GLY A 116 1.89 6.69 -1.33
CA GLY A 116 2.89 6.25 -0.34
C GLY A 116 2.51 6.57 1.10
N ILE A 117 1.26 6.87 1.37
CA ILE A 117 0.79 7.25 2.71
C ILE A 117 0.13 6.04 3.36
N PHE A 118 0.46 5.80 4.63
CA PHE A 118 -0.24 4.81 5.45
C PHE A 118 -1.21 5.50 6.41
N PHE A 119 -2.24 4.78 6.82
CA PHE A 119 -3.19 5.28 7.80
C PHE A 119 -3.48 4.20 8.83
N ASP A 120 -3.32 4.55 10.10
CA ASP A 120 -3.70 3.68 11.22
C ASP A 120 -5.12 4.03 11.63
N PRO A 121 -6.12 3.19 11.31
CA PRO A 121 -7.50 3.52 11.63
C PRO A 121 -7.83 3.38 13.11
N ILE A 122 -6.98 2.69 13.89
CA ILE A 122 -7.20 2.53 15.32
C ILE A 122 -6.80 3.80 16.07
N SER A 123 -5.61 4.33 15.78
CA SER A 123 -5.13 5.57 16.40
C SER A 123 -5.55 6.82 15.63
N GLN A 124 -6.10 6.67 14.43
CA GLN A 124 -6.50 7.78 13.56
C GLN A 124 -5.33 8.65 13.12
N LYS A 125 -4.18 8.03 12.89
CA LYS A 125 -2.96 8.74 12.48
C LYS A 125 -2.53 8.36 11.08
N HIS A 126 -2.10 9.36 10.32
CA HIS A 126 -1.45 9.15 9.03
C HIS A 126 0.05 9.02 9.23
N ILE A 127 0.66 8.07 8.53
CA ILE A 127 2.09 7.84 8.54
C ILE A 127 2.59 8.18 7.14
N ASP A 128 3.29 9.30 7.01
CA ASP A 128 3.61 9.90 5.72
C ASP A 128 5.08 10.31 5.69
N PHE A 129 5.92 9.48 5.08
CA PHE A 129 7.37 9.70 4.99
C PHE A 129 7.77 10.55 3.79
N VAL A 130 6.84 10.82 2.87
CA VAL A 130 7.15 11.45 1.58
C VAL A 130 6.32 12.71 1.32
N ASP A 131 5.62 13.18 2.33
CA ASP A 131 4.78 14.38 2.25
C ASP A 131 3.69 14.27 1.17
N GLY A 132 3.14 13.06 1.03
CA GLY A 132 2.09 12.80 0.06
C GLY A 132 0.81 13.55 0.36
N ARG A 133 0.51 13.82 1.62
CA ARG A 133 -0.69 14.58 1.99
C ARG A 133 -0.63 16.00 1.42
N SER A 134 0.53 16.64 1.47
CA SER A 134 0.73 17.95 0.88
C SER A 134 0.53 17.91 -0.63
N ASP A 135 1.04 16.87 -1.29
CA ASP A 135 0.88 16.71 -2.73
C ASP A 135 -0.59 16.47 -3.11
N ILE A 136 -1.36 15.76 -2.29
CA ILE A 136 -2.80 15.61 -2.53
C ILE A 136 -3.50 16.98 -2.45
N GLU A 137 -3.20 17.77 -1.44
CA GLU A 137 -3.79 19.11 -1.28
C GLU A 137 -3.47 20.03 -2.45
N LYS A 138 -2.25 19.92 -2.97
CA LYS A 138 -1.77 20.75 -4.08
C LYS A 138 -2.14 20.18 -5.44
N LYS A 139 -2.74 18.99 -5.48
CA LYS A 139 -3.07 18.26 -6.72
C LYS A 139 -1.83 17.98 -7.56
N VAL A 140 -0.75 17.58 -6.92
CA VAL A 140 0.53 17.28 -7.56
C VAL A 140 0.73 15.77 -7.61
N VAL A 141 1.13 15.25 -8.76
CA VAL A 141 1.56 13.86 -8.92
C VAL A 141 3.08 13.85 -8.99
N ARG A 142 3.71 13.32 -7.94
CA ARG A 142 5.17 13.34 -7.80
C ARG A 142 5.68 11.92 -7.59
N ALA A 143 6.68 11.53 -8.39
CA ALA A 143 7.32 10.23 -8.22
C ALA A 143 8.18 10.22 -6.96
N ILE A 144 8.22 9.06 -6.31
CA ILE A 144 9.11 8.86 -5.16
C ILE A 144 10.50 8.53 -5.70
N GLY A 145 11.51 9.27 -5.22
CA GLY A 145 12.88 9.12 -5.69
C GLY A 145 13.10 9.85 -7.02
N ASP A 146 14.05 9.37 -7.83
CA ASP A 146 14.38 9.95 -9.13
C ASP A 146 13.43 9.36 -10.19
N PRO A 147 12.57 10.20 -10.83
CA PRO A 147 11.63 9.68 -11.83
C PRO A 147 12.31 8.97 -13.00
N ASP A 148 13.46 9.48 -13.48
CA ASP A 148 14.17 8.87 -14.60
C ASP A 148 14.70 7.49 -14.22
N LEU A 149 15.24 7.35 -13.03
CA LEU A 149 15.71 6.08 -12.52
C LEU A 149 14.55 5.08 -12.36
N ARG A 150 13.43 5.55 -11.84
CA ARG A 150 12.23 4.71 -11.66
C ARG A 150 11.71 4.22 -13.01
N PHE A 151 11.70 5.06 -14.02
CA PHE A 151 11.25 4.68 -15.35
C PHE A 151 12.17 3.64 -15.98
N GLN A 152 13.45 3.64 -15.65
CA GLN A 152 14.37 2.61 -16.09
C GLN A 152 14.15 1.28 -15.35
N GLU A 153 13.76 1.35 -14.11
CA GLU A 153 13.49 0.15 -13.30
C GLU A 153 12.18 -0.53 -13.67
N ASP A 154 11.18 0.23 -14.11
CA ASP A 154 9.87 -0.30 -14.44
C ASP A 154 9.31 0.40 -15.68
N HIS A 155 9.29 -0.32 -16.80
CA HIS A 155 8.82 0.22 -18.09
C HIS A 155 7.37 0.66 -18.07
N LEU A 156 6.56 0.16 -17.15
CA LEU A 156 5.14 0.48 -17.09
C LEU A 156 4.86 1.79 -16.35
N ARG A 157 5.82 2.25 -15.54
CA ARG A 157 5.63 3.47 -14.75
C ARG A 157 5.39 4.73 -15.57
N PRO A 158 6.07 4.94 -16.72
CA PRO A 158 5.78 6.12 -17.53
C PRO A 158 4.32 6.19 -17.98
N VAL A 159 3.72 5.06 -18.32
CA VAL A 159 2.32 4.99 -18.73
C VAL A 159 1.40 5.33 -17.55
N SER A 160 1.65 4.72 -16.39
CA SER A 160 0.90 5.01 -15.17
C SER A 160 1.00 6.48 -14.77
N TYR A 161 2.19 7.04 -14.84
CA TYR A 161 2.43 8.44 -14.51
C TYR A 161 1.61 9.37 -15.42
N THR A 162 1.66 9.12 -16.71
CA THR A 162 0.95 9.94 -17.69
C THR A 162 -0.56 9.85 -17.47
N HIS A 163 -1.07 8.65 -17.26
CA HIS A 163 -2.50 8.43 -17.06
C HIS A 163 -3.00 9.12 -15.79
N LEU A 164 -2.30 8.95 -14.69
CA LEU A 164 -2.69 9.53 -13.41
C LEU A 164 -2.64 11.06 -13.46
N ARG A 165 -1.61 11.62 -14.10
CA ARG A 165 -1.48 13.07 -14.26
C ARG A 165 -2.61 13.64 -15.08
N ALA A 166 -3.00 12.97 -16.16
CA ALA A 166 -4.11 13.42 -17.01
C ALA A 166 -5.43 13.39 -16.22
N HIS A 167 -5.65 12.38 -15.40
CA HIS A 167 -6.83 12.26 -14.56
C HIS A 167 -6.89 13.40 -13.54
N GLU A 168 -5.78 13.69 -12.86
CA GLU A 168 -5.72 14.78 -11.89
C GLU A 168 -6.02 16.13 -12.56
N THR A 169 -5.50 16.35 -13.76
CA THR A 169 -5.75 17.57 -14.50
C THR A 169 -7.24 17.77 -14.79
N ARG A 170 -7.95 16.69 -15.07
CA ARG A 170 -9.40 16.76 -15.37
C ARG A 170 -10.24 17.13 -14.15
N GLU A 171 -9.77 16.82 -12.98
CA GLU A 171 -10.49 17.12 -11.74
C GLU A 171 -10.37 18.59 -11.35
N ASP A 172 -9.42 19.28 -11.91
CA ASP A 172 -9.24 20.70 -11.69
C ASP A 172 -10.26 21.49 -12.52
#